data_a739a00f04ea8369839eadae5932f68f
#
_entry.id   a739a00f04ea8369839eadae5932f68f
#
_cell.length_a   1.000
_cell.length_b   1.000
_cell.length_c   1.000
_cell.angle_alpha   90.00
_cell.angle_beta   90.00
_cell.angle_gamma   90.00
#
_symmetry.space_group_name_H-M   'P 1'
#
loop_
_entity.id
_entity.type
_entity.pdbx_description
1 polymer ?
#
loop_
_entity_poly.entity_id
_entity_poly.type
_entity_poly.pdbx_seq_one_letter_code
_entity_poly.pdbx_strand_id
1 'polypeptide(L)'
;YKRQAVDIAKLASYDDSGVTGNKSCYVLEAGEYKFYVGSDVRSAEYACSFEQGEDLVTERLTQSLAPVESFERIKPVCEGGAFSIGREAVPVSEVDESARRLEKLPKEIAYTGDKGIKLWDVKNGKNTMDEFIAQLSDYDLSCIIRGEGMGSPRVTAGTASAFGGVSENLNGFGIP
;
A
#
# COMPACT_ATOMS: atom_id res chain seq x y z
N TYR A 1 -11.16 -33.95 -6.70
CA TYR A 1 -9.91 -33.27 -7.10
C TYR A 1 -9.90 -31.87 -6.50
N LYS A 2 -8.87 -31.56 -5.68
CA LYS A 2 -8.60 -30.19 -5.26
C LYS A 2 -7.62 -29.57 -6.26
N ARG A 3 -7.93 -28.36 -6.76
CA ARG A 3 -7.03 -27.55 -7.57
C ARG A 3 -6.55 -26.39 -6.72
N GLN A 4 -5.25 -26.16 -6.68
CA GLN A 4 -4.62 -25.01 -6.07
C GLN A 4 -4.05 -24.15 -7.18
N ALA A 5 -4.47 -22.91 -7.27
CA ALA A 5 -3.82 -21.91 -8.11
C ALA A 5 -2.74 -21.20 -7.31
N VAL A 6 -1.55 -21.07 -7.87
CA VAL A 6 -0.44 -20.29 -7.31
C VAL A 6 -0.23 -19.07 -8.20
N ASP A 7 -0.33 -17.91 -7.62
CA ASP A 7 0.02 -16.66 -8.29
C ASP A 7 1.55 -16.53 -8.30
N ILE A 8 2.14 -16.69 -9.48
CA ILE A 8 3.59 -16.68 -9.68
C ILE A 8 4.22 -15.37 -9.22
N ALA A 9 3.54 -14.24 -9.42
CA ALA A 9 4.05 -12.94 -8.98
C ALA A 9 4.29 -12.88 -7.46
N LYS A 10 3.57 -13.67 -6.66
CA LYS A 10 3.75 -13.76 -5.21
C LYS A 10 4.97 -14.56 -4.77
N LEU A 11 5.67 -15.19 -5.69
CA LEU A 11 6.93 -15.90 -5.42
C LEU A 11 8.13 -14.93 -5.51
N ALA A 12 7.91 -13.68 -5.94
CA ALA A 12 8.95 -12.68 -6.03
C ALA A 12 9.54 -12.35 -4.65
N SER A 13 10.86 -12.19 -4.61
CA SER A 13 11.62 -11.78 -3.42
C SER A 13 11.89 -10.28 -3.44
N TYR A 14 11.95 -9.66 -2.26
CA TYR A 14 12.28 -8.23 -2.16
C TYR A 14 13.79 -8.03 -2.21
N ASP A 15 14.26 -7.25 -3.18
CA ASP A 15 15.65 -6.85 -3.31
C ASP A 15 15.90 -5.56 -2.53
N ASP A 16 16.37 -5.67 -1.31
CA ASP A 16 16.66 -4.54 -0.43
C ASP A 16 17.98 -3.83 -0.75
N SER A 17 18.92 -4.55 -1.33
CA SER A 17 20.30 -4.10 -1.54
C SER A 17 20.64 -3.79 -3.00
N GLY A 18 19.80 -4.20 -3.93
CA GLY A 18 20.03 -4.01 -5.37
C GLY A 18 20.89 -5.11 -5.99
N VAL A 19 20.95 -6.28 -5.38
CA VAL A 19 21.74 -7.43 -5.86
C VAL A 19 21.29 -7.94 -7.22
N THR A 20 19.99 -7.82 -7.53
CA THR A 20 19.42 -8.12 -8.85
C THR A 20 19.51 -6.94 -9.83
N GLY A 21 20.03 -5.79 -9.40
CA GLY A 21 19.98 -4.53 -10.14
C GLY A 21 18.68 -3.74 -9.96
N ASN A 22 17.73 -4.26 -9.18
CA ASN A 22 16.41 -3.68 -8.99
C ASN A 22 16.12 -3.34 -7.51
N LYS A 23 16.99 -2.52 -6.91
CA LYS A 23 16.86 -2.09 -5.50
C LYS A 23 15.44 -1.60 -5.18
N SER A 24 14.93 -1.99 -4.02
CA SER A 24 13.59 -1.67 -3.53
C SER A 24 12.43 -2.20 -4.38
N CYS A 25 12.64 -3.31 -5.07
CA CYS A 25 11.64 -3.97 -5.89
C CYS A 25 11.37 -5.40 -5.40
N TYR A 26 10.17 -5.91 -5.67
CA TYR A 26 9.94 -7.34 -5.69
C TYR A 26 10.33 -7.88 -7.05
N VAL A 27 11.23 -8.86 -7.06
CA VAL A 27 11.79 -9.46 -8.28
C VAL A 27 11.55 -10.97 -8.26
N LEU A 28 10.98 -11.48 -9.33
CA LEU A 28 10.94 -12.90 -9.64
C LEU A 28 12.18 -13.18 -10.52
N GLU A 29 13.22 -13.74 -9.89
CA GLU A 29 14.50 -13.95 -10.57
C GLU A 29 14.40 -15.04 -11.63
N ALA A 30 15.23 -14.95 -12.66
CA ALA A 30 15.37 -15.99 -13.68
C ALA A 30 15.85 -17.31 -13.04
N GLY A 31 15.25 -18.41 -13.47
CA GLY A 31 15.62 -19.75 -13.01
C GLY A 31 14.46 -20.71 -12.88
N GLU A 32 14.76 -21.94 -12.45
CA GLU A 32 13.78 -22.99 -12.25
C GLU A 32 13.17 -22.91 -10.85
N TYR A 33 11.84 -22.76 -10.79
CA TYR A 33 11.04 -22.79 -9.57
C TYR A 33 10.38 -24.16 -9.40
N LYS A 34 10.77 -24.88 -8.34
CA LYS A 34 10.27 -26.23 -8.05
C LYS A 34 9.23 -26.20 -6.94
N PHE A 35 8.09 -26.81 -7.19
CA PHE A 35 7.03 -26.95 -6.20
C PHE A 35 7.04 -28.34 -5.59
N TYR A 36 6.90 -28.38 -4.28
CA TYR A 36 6.80 -29.58 -3.49
C TYR A 36 5.50 -29.53 -2.70
N VAL A 37 4.83 -30.67 -2.55
CA VAL A 37 3.57 -30.80 -1.82
C VAL A 37 3.68 -31.90 -0.79
N GLY A 38 3.26 -31.61 0.44
CA GLY A 38 3.29 -32.56 1.55
C GLY A 38 2.51 -32.04 2.76
N SER A 39 2.45 -32.83 3.81
CA SER A 39 1.85 -32.43 5.09
C SER A 39 2.79 -31.53 5.91
N ASP A 40 4.07 -31.63 5.68
CA ASP A 40 5.14 -30.87 6.31
C ASP A 40 6.35 -30.77 5.36
N VAL A 41 7.34 -29.94 5.73
CA VAL A 41 8.53 -29.69 4.89
C VAL A 41 9.40 -30.94 4.66
N ARG A 42 9.34 -31.95 5.53
CA ARG A 42 10.15 -33.18 5.43
C ARG A 42 9.48 -34.27 4.60
N SER A 43 8.14 -34.24 4.57
CA SER A 43 7.32 -35.19 3.79
C SER A 43 6.88 -34.60 2.43
N ALA A 44 7.34 -33.38 2.09
CA ALA A 44 6.99 -32.76 0.83
C ALA A 44 7.70 -33.45 -0.34
N GLU A 45 6.92 -33.87 -1.34
CA GLU A 45 7.37 -34.51 -2.57
C GLU A 45 7.28 -33.55 -3.75
N TYR A 46 8.18 -33.71 -4.72
CA TYR A 46 8.16 -32.89 -5.94
C TYR A 46 6.85 -33.07 -6.70
N ALA A 47 6.23 -31.94 -7.05
CA ALA A 47 4.97 -31.93 -7.79
C ALA A 47 5.14 -31.41 -9.22
N CYS A 48 5.80 -30.26 -9.41
CA CYS A 48 6.02 -29.65 -10.71
C CYS A 48 7.09 -28.55 -10.61
N SER A 49 7.53 -28.04 -11.76
CA SER A 49 8.35 -26.85 -11.86
C SER A 49 7.88 -25.95 -13.01
N PHE A 50 8.31 -24.69 -12.99
CA PHE A 50 8.27 -23.79 -14.14
C PHE A 50 9.61 -23.06 -14.26
N GLU A 51 9.93 -22.61 -15.46
CA GLU A 51 11.13 -21.86 -15.79
C GLU A 51 10.76 -20.39 -15.96
N GLN A 52 11.44 -19.52 -15.23
CA GLN A 52 11.41 -18.08 -15.44
C GLN A 52 12.60 -17.69 -16.30
N GLY A 53 12.37 -17.21 -17.53
CA GLY A 53 13.43 -17.01 -18.52
C GLY A 53 14.29 -15.78 -18.25
N GLU A 54 13.76 -14.75 -17.61
CA GLU A 54 14.43 -13.51 -17.27
C GLU A 54 13.88 -12.91 -15.97
N ASP A 55 14.64 -12.02 -15.32
CA ASP A 55 14.20 -11.34 -14.11
C ASP A 55 12.95 -10.50 -14.39
N LEU A 56 11.90 -10.70 -13.60
CA LEU A 56 10.65 -9.97 -13.69
C LEU A 56 10.43 -9.13 -12.44
N VAL A 57 10.45 -7.79 -12.61
CA VAL A 57 10.04 -6.88 -11.54
C VAL A 57 8.52 -6.88 -11.43
N THR A 58 8.00 -7.44 -10.35
CA THR A 58 6.55 -7.52 -10.10
C THR A 58 6.01 -6.28 -9.40
N GLU A 59 6.82 -5.62 -8.59
CA GLU A 59 6.43 -4.42 -7.87
C GLU A 59 7.64 -3.52 -7.58
N ARG A 60 7.49 -2.20 -7.77
CA ARG A 60 8.48 -1.19 -7.39
C ARG A 60 8.00 -0.43 -6.17
N LEU A 61 8.83 -0.42 -5.14
CA LEU A 61 8.52 0.22 -3.87
C LEU A 61 9.54 1.34 -3.55
N THR A 62 9.36 1.92 -2.36
CA THR A 62 10.29 2.88 -1.77
C THR A 62 10.88 2.29 -0.50
N GLN A 63 12.04 2.80 -0.06
CA GLN A 63 12.72 2.34 1.15
C GLN A 63 12.09 2.85 2.46
N SER A 64 10.80 3.18 2.49
CA SER A 64 10.15 3.85 3.63
C SER A 64 10.27 3.11 4.97
N LEU A 65 10.48 1.80 4.95
CA LEU A 65 10.68 0.97 6.15
C LEU A 65 12.12 0.49 6.33
N ALA A 66 13.05 0.96 5.51
CA ALA A 66 14.46 0.66 5.73
C ALA A 66 14.98 1.33 7.01
N PRO A 67 15.94 0.73 7.73
CA PRO A 67 16.51 1.32 8.93
C PRO A 67 17.20 2.65 8.61
N VAL A 68 17.22 3.55 9.58
CA VAL A 68 17.93 4.83 9.48
C VAL A 68 19.34 4.74 10.06
N GLU A 69 19.60 3.76 10.94
CA GLU A 69 20.90 3.51 11.54
C GLU A 69 21.55 2.28 10.91
N SER A 70 22.85 2.36 10.67
CA SER A 70 23.62 1.26 10.08
C SER A 70 23.81 0.12 11.08
N PHE A 71 23.55 -1.10 10.65
CA PHE A 71 23.90 -2.32 11.38
C PHE A 71 24.18 -3.48 10.41
N GLU A 72 24.69 -4.57 10.93
CA GLU A 72 24.99 -5.77 10.14
C GLU A 72 23.99 -6.88 10.42
N ARG A 73 23.60 -7.61 9.36
CA ARG A 73 22.89 -8.87 9.45
C ARG A 73 23.81 -10.04 9.17
N ILE A 74 23.49 -11.19 9.74
CA ILE A 74 24.17 -12.45 9.41
C ILE A 74 23.61 -13.00 8.10
N LYS A 75 24.50 -13.64 7.31
CA LYS A 75 24.08 -14.39 6.12
C LYS A 75 24.89 -15.70 5.99
N PRO A 76 24.32 -16.73 5.35
CA PRO A 76 25.11 -17.90 5.01
C PRO A 76 26.12 -17.58 3.92
N VAL A 77 27.34 -18.07 4.10
CA VAL A 77 28.39 -18.05 3.09
C VAL A 77 28.74 -19.48 2.75
N CYS A 78 28.70 -19.86 1.48
CA CYS A 78 29.04 -21.18 1.02
C CYS A 78 30.38 -21.15 0.29
N GLU A 79 31.38 -21.81 0.84
CA GLU A 79 32.70 -21.96 0.23
C GLU A 79 33.06 -23.44 0.16
N GLY A 80 33.35 -23.95 -1.04
CA GLY A 80 33.73 -25.35 -1.24
C GLY A 80 32.68 -26.38 -0.76
N GLY A 81 31.40 -25.99 -0.74
CA GLY A 81 30.29 -26.82 -0.26
C GLY A 81 30.07 -26.80 1.27
N ALA A 82 30.89 -26.07 2.01
CA ALA A 82 30.69 -25.85 3.43
C ALA A 82 30.03 -24.49 3.71
N PHE A 83 29.09 -24.47 4.63
CA PHE A 83 28.40 -23.25 5.06
C PHE A 83 29.07 -22.66 6.31
N SER A 84 29.31 -21.37 6.27
CA SER A 84 29.74 -20.55 7.41
C SER A 84 28.82 -19.35 7.62
N ILE A 85 28.97 -18.67 8.74
CA ILE A 85 28.23 -17.45 9.05
C ILE A 85 29.07 -16.25 8.61
N GLY A 86 28.59 -15.53 7.59
CA GLY A 86 29.09 -14.21 7.21
C GLY A 86 28.24 -13.07 7.81
N ARG A 87 28.70 -11.85 7.59
CA ARG A 87 27.98 -10.62 7.93
C ARG A 87 27.96 -9.68 6.74
N GLU A 88 26.88 -8.94 6.62
CA GLU A 88 26.77 -7.87 5.62
C GLU A 88 26.02 -6.67 6.18
N ALA A 89 26.39 -5.48 5.72
CA ALA A 89 25.69 -4.27 6.09
C ALA A 89 24.23 -4.30 5.60
N VAL A 90 23.29 -3.93 6.47
CA VAL A 90 21.89 -3.76 6.06
C VAL A 90 21.76 -2.42 5.36
N PRO A 91 21.12 -2.36 4.17
CA PRO A 91 20.88 -1.10 3.48
C PRO A 91 20.09 -0.12 4.34
N VAL A 92 20.58 1.09 4.50
CA VAL A 92 19.88 2.16 5.21
C VAL A 92 18.96 2.94 4.26
N SER A 93 18.00 3.65 4.85
CA SER A 93 17.08 4.51 4.09
C SER A 93 17.84 5.68 3.46
N GLU A 94 17.66 5.88 2.16
CA GLU A 94 18.18 7.01 1.38
C GLU A 94 17.05 7.93 0.93
N VAL A 95 15.82 7.67 1.40
CA VAL A 95 14.61 8.38 0.98
C VAL A 95 14.36 9.57 1.91
N ASP A 96 14.28 10.78 1.33
CA ASP A 96 13.72 11.93 2.03
C ASP A 96 12.18 11.83 2.04
N GLU A 97 11.65 11.31 3.15
CA GLU A 97 10.21 11.13 3.34
C GLU A 97 9.45 12.46 3.33
N SER A 98 10.08 13.56 3.76
CA SER A 98 9.45 14.88 3.79
C SER A 98 9.32 15.43 2.37
N ALA A 99 10.38 15.36 1.58
CA ALA A 99 10.34 15.76 0.17
C ALA A 99 9.33 14.91 -0.61
N ARG A 100 9.30 13.59 -0.38
CA ARG A 100 8.35 12.68 -1.02
C ARG A 100 6.89 13.00 -0.68
N ARG A 101 6.61 13.38 0.57
CA ARG A 101 5.26 13.80 0.98
C ARG A 101 4.87 15.10 0.30
N LEU A 102 5.77 16.07 0.24
CA LEU A 102 5.53 17.36 -0.42
C LEU A 102 5.27 17.18 -1.92
N GLU A 103 6.05 16.34 -2.59
CA GLU A 103 5.86 16.02 -4.02
C GLU A 103 4.49 15.40 -4.31
N LYS A 104 3.95 14.61 -3.36
CA LYS A 104 2.67 13.91 -3.50
C LYS A 104 1.47 14.66 -2.93
N LEU A 105 1.66 15.87 -2.44
CA LEU A 105 0.53 16.67 -1.99
C LEU A 105 -0.46 16.90 -3.15
N PRO A 106 -1.76 16.74 -2.91
CA PRO A 106 -2.76 17.11 -3.90
C PRO A 106 -2.68 18.61 -4.21
N LYS A 107 -3.11 18.97 -5.41
CA LYS A 107 -3.24 20.40 -5.76
C LYS A 107 -4.27 21.05 -4.85
N GLU A 108 -3.96 22.29 -4.46
CA GLU A 108 -4.90 23.11 -3.71
C GLU A 108 -6.18 23.35 -4.54
N ILE A 109 -7.33 23.13 -3.92
CA ILE A 109 -8.63 23.43 -4.51
C ILE A 109 -9.13 24.73 -3.86
N ALA A 110 -9.19 25.81 -4.63
CA ALA A 110 -9.61 27.11 -4.14
C ALA A 110 -11.10 27.10 -3.73
N TYR A 111 -11.41 27.67 -2.56
CA TYR A 111 -12.77 27.78 -2.09
C TYR A 111 -13.62 28.71 -2.98
N THR A 112 -14.77 28.23 -3.43
CA THR A 112 -15.67 28.97 -4.35
C THR A 112 -16.94 29.49 -3.69
N GLY A 113 -17.16 29.21 -2.40
CA GLY A 113 -18.44 29.38 -1.74
C GLY A 113 -19.46 28.31 -2.14
N ASP A 114 -20.57 28.26 -1.40
CA ASP A 114 -21.65 27.31 -1.66
C ASP A 114 -22.24 27.54 -3.06
N LYS A 115 -22.19 26.52 -3.90
CA LYS A 115 -22.76 26.48 -5.26
C LYS A 115 -24.02 25.60 -5.32
N GLY A 116 -24.43 25.04 -4.21
CA GLY A 116 -25.57 24.13 -4.14
C GLY A 116 -25.35 22.76 -4.79
N ILE A 117 -24.10 22.41 -5.13
CA ILE A 117 -23.75 21.12 -5.73
C ILE A 117 -23.99 20.03 -4.70
N LYS A 118 -24.69 18.98 -5.10
CA LYS A 118 -24.95 17.82 -4.25
C LYS A 118 -24.01 16.67 -4.62
N LEU A 119 -23.69 15.81 -3.65
CA LEU A 119 -22.91 14.61 -3.92
C LEU A 119 -23.56 13.72 -4.99
N TRP A 120 -24.90 13.76 -5.06
CA TRP A 120 -25.68 13.10 -6.11
C TRP A 120 -25.39 13.66 -7.52
N ASP A 121 -25.10 14.96 -7.65
CA ASP A 121 -24.77 15.58 -8.94
C ASP A 121 -23.41 15.08 -9.44
N VAL A 122 -22.45 14.89 -8.52
CA VAL A 122 -21.16 14.24 -8.83
C VAL A 122 -21.37 12.80 -9.29
N LYS A 123 -22.19 12.03 -8.57
CA LYS A 123 -22.50 10.65 -8.93
C LYS A 123 -23.09 10.54 -10.33
N ASN A 124 -23.94 11.51 -10.72
CA ASN A 124 -24.58 11.54 -12.03
C ASN A 124 -23.74 12.21 -13.14
N GLY A 125 -22.51 12.62 -12.84
CA GLY A 125 -21.61 13.24 -13.79
C GLY A 125 -21.96 14.66 -14.21
N LYS A 126 -22.82 15.37 -13.46
CA LYS A 126 -23.14 16.77 -13.72
C LYS A 126 -22.04 17.70 -13.26
N ASN A 127 -21.35 17.35 -12.16
CA ASN A 127 -20.23 18.09 -11.58
C ASN A 127 -19.08 17.15 -11.29
N THR A 128 -17.88 17.69 -11.20
CA THR A 128 -16.68 16.98 -10.76
C THR A 128 -16.59 16.94 -9.24
N MET A 129 -15.78 16.02 -8.71
CA MET A 129 -15.49 15.99 -7.27
C MET A 129 -14.76 17.24 -6.82
N ASP A 130 -13.87 17.79 -7.64
CA ASP A 130 -13.13 19.02 -7.32
C ASP A 130 -14.08 20.24 -7.20
N GLU A 131 -15.06 20.35 -8.09
CA GLU A 131 -16.10 21.41 -7.98
C GLU A 131 -16.95 21.22 -6.72
N PHE A 132 -17.27 19.98 -6.37
CA PHE A 132 -17.99 19.68 -5.14
C PHE A 132 -17.18 20.04 -3.89
N ILE A 133 -15.89 19.68 -3.85
CA ILE A 133 -15.00 19.98 -2.73
C ILE A 133 -14.77 21.48 -2.62
N ALA A 134 -14.63 22.20 -3.74
CA ALA A 134 -14.38 23.63 -3.79
C ALA A 134 -15.46 24.49 -3.10
N GLN A 135 -16.68 23.97 -2.95
CA GLN A 135 -17.76 24.69 -2.25
C GLN A 135 -17.80 24.45 -0.74
N LEU A 136 -17.05 23.43 -0.24
CA LEU A 136 -17.04 23.09 1.18
C LEU A 136 -16.14 24.06 1.94
N SER A 137 -16.64 24.62 3.04
CA SER A 137 -15.86 25.48 3.93
C SER A 137 -14.82 24.67 4.71
N ASP A 138 -13.79 25.34 5.25
CA ASP A 138 -12.81 24.70 6.14
C ASP A 138 -13.48 24.01 7.34
N TYR A 139 -14.59 24.58 7.83
CA TYR A 139 -15.39 23.94 8.86
C TYR A 139 -16.03 22.63 8.39
N ASP A 140 -16.64 22.61 7.20
CA ASP A 140 -17.22 21.40 6.62
C ASP A 140 -16.16 20.32 6.38
N LEU A 141 -15.02 20.72 5.82
CA LEU A 141 -13.88 19.82 5.60
C LEU A 141 -13.34 19.24 6.92
N SER A 142 -13.24 20.08 7.96
CA SER A 142 -12.82 19.62 9.29
C SER A 142 -13.82 18.63 9.92
N CYS A 143 -15.12 18.82 9.68
CA CYS A 143 -16.17 17.90 10.11
C CYS A 143 -16.03 16.52 9.42
N ILE A 144 -15.73 16.52 8.11
CA ILE A 144 -15.50 15.28 7.36
C ILE A 144 -14.28 14.54 7.91
N ILE A 145 -13.16 15.22 8.13
CA ILE A 145 -11.91 14.63 8.65
C ILE A 145 -12.11 14.06 10.06
N ARG A 146 -12.81 14.80 10.90
CA ARG A 146 -13.11 14.38 12.27
C ARG A 146 -14.11 13.22 12.31
N GLY A 147 -15.12 13.26 11.44
CA GLY A 147 -16.31 12.42 11.53
C GLY A 147 -17.10 12.66 12.81
N GLU A 148 -18.10 11.84 13.06
CA GLU A 148 -18.91 11.86 14.28
C GLU A 148 -19.02 10.47 14.89
N GLY A 149 -18.76 10.36 16.18
CA GLY A 149 -18.72 9.10 16.90
C GLY A 149 -20.07 8.73 17.55
N MET A 150 -20.16 7.53 18.09
CA MET A 150 -21.36 6.94 18.70
C MET A 150 -22.00 7.75 19.86
N GLY A 151 -21.26 8.66 20.46
CA GLY A 151 -21.76 9.50 21.55
C GLY A 151 -22.50 10.75 21.08
N SER A 152 -22.55 11.04 19.79
CA SER A 152 -23.24 12.21 19.25
C SER A 152 -24.74 11.97 19.15
N PRO A 153 -25.59 12.94 19.54
CA PRO A 153 -27.03 12.87 19.32
C PRO A 153 -27.44 12.86 17.84
N ARG A 154 -26.52 13.18 16.94
CA ARG A 154 -26.73 13.19 15.48
C ARG A 154 -26.42 11.85 14.81
N VAL A 155 -25.77 10.94 15.52
CA VAL A 155 -25.46 9.60 15.01
C VAL A 155 -26.58 8.65 15.40
N THR A 156 -27.14 7.95 14.41
CA THR A 156 -28.18 6.94 14.63
C THR A 156 -27.63 5.81 15.51
N ALA A 157 -28.43 5.36 16.46
CA ALA A 157 -28.08 4.24 17.33
C ALA A 157 -27.65 3.02 16.50
N GLY A 158 -26.50 2.44 16.84
CA GLY A 158 -25.88 1.32 16.11
C GLY A 158 -24.98 1.71 14.95
N THR A 159 -24.86 2.99 14.61
CA THR A 159 -23.90 3.50 13.62
C THR A 159 -22.58 3.81 14.30
N ALA A 160 -21.45 3.30 13.77
CA ALA A 160 -20.14 3.52 14.38
C ALA A 160 -19.64 4.95 14.21
N SER A 161 -19.95 5.59 13.08
CA SER A 161 -19.61 6.99 12.79
C SER A 161 -20.44 7.49 11.62
N ALA A 162 -20.54 8.81 11.46
CA ALA A 162 -21.10 9.47 10.28
C ALA A 162 -20.11 10.53 9.77
N PHE A 163 -19.93 10.63 8.44
CA PHE A 163 -18.95 11.52 7.84
C PHE A 163 -19.26 12.99 8.07
N GLY A 164 -20.49 13.40 7.94
CA GLY A 164 -20.88 14.80 8.03
C GLY A 164 -21.61 15.17 9.32
N GLY A 165 -21.74 14.27 10.29
CA GLY A 165 -22.69 14.25 11.40
C GLY A 165 -22.97 15.54 12.15
N VAL A 166 -22.01 16.43 12.28
CA VAL A 166 -22.15 17.70 13.03
C VAL A 166 -22.48 18.91 12.15
N SER A 167 -22.32 18.82 10.84
CA SER A 167 -22.58 19.92 9.90
C SER A 167 -23.93 19.74 9.20
N GLU A 168 -24.83 20.70 9.40
CA GLU A 168 -26.11 20.72 8.67
C GLU A 168 -25.90 20.93 7.17
N ASN A 169 -24.87 21.69 6.79
CA ASN A 169 -24.52 21.91 5.39
C ASN A 169 -24.14 20.59 4.70
N LEU A 170 -23.31 19.76 5.34
CA LEU A 170 -22.89 18.49 4.76
C LEU A 170 -24.07 17.55 4.51
N ASN A 171 -25.01 17.46 5.43
CA ASN A 171 -26.25 16.74 5.23
C ASN A 171 -27.06 17.32 4.05
N GLY A 172 -27.10 18.65 3.96
CA GLY A 172 -27.71 19.37 2.84
C GLY A 172 -27.06 19.08 1.49
N PHE A 173 -25.75 18.81 1.46
CA PHE A 173 -25.01 18.40 0.26
C PHE A 173 -25.12 16.90 -0.06
N GLY A 174 -25.74 16.11 0.82
CA GLY A 174 -25.93 14.67 0.66
C GLY A 174 -24.77 13.82 1.18
N ILE A 175 -23.95 14.36 2.09
CA ILE A 175 -22.96 13.62 2.86
C ILE A 175 -23.64 13.15 4.16
N PRO A 176 -23.68 11.81 4.40
CA PRO A 176 -24.33 11.22 5.58
C PRO A 176 -23.62 11.49 6.90
#